data_39d76509bdbb7f42eb8b77ec1f4fd865
#
_entry.id   39d76509bdbb7f42eb8b77ec1f4fd865
#
_cell.length_a   1.000
_cell.length_b   1.000
_cell.length_c   1.000
_cell.angle_alpha   90.00
_cell.angle_beta   90.00
_cell.angle_gamma   90.00
#
_symmetry.space_group_name_H-M   'P 1'
#
loop_
_entity.id
_entity.type
_entity.pdbx_description
1 polymer ?
#
loop_
_entity_poly.entity_id
_entity_poly.type
_entity_poly.pdbx_seq_one_letter_code
_entity_poly.pdbx_strand_id
1 'polypeptide(L)'
;MNDLVRQHTALGDSDLEWLHLLVSEWQLLSDLSFADLVLWVPTRDGTRYVSVAQMRPNTGPTSYQDDMVGHLVPRGRRPMLDAALDEGRIVREGDPEWREEVPVRVESIPVRREGRVLGVIARNTNLLTVRTPSRLELTYLQSASDLAQMIAAGTFPFPDQQVDMDASPRVGDGLIRLDADGIVQYASPNALSAYHRLGLAADLVGHNLGVTTAELAPSRGPVDEALSKVASGWAPREFEIESGEGVIQLRAIPLKPKGTRVGSLVLLRDVTELRRRERELITKDATIREIHHRVKNNLQTVAALLRLQARRIDSDTGREALEEAVRRVGSIAIVHETLSQNLDERVEFDEIADRVLAMVAEISPGKVTGRRTGRFGILDAEVATPLSMVLTEILQNALEHGFREGDRGTVEVAAVRGGTTKEARLLVTVQDDGVGLPEGFDPHRSGNLGLQIVRTLVEGELGGTFDMVAAPECGTQVILDIPVRAQK
;
A
#
# COMPACT_ATOMS: atom_id res chain seq x y z
N MET A 1 22.34 -0.57 -11.04
CA MET A 1 23.05 0.64 -11.52
C MET A 1 24.13 1.09 -10.53
N ASN A 2 23.82 1.30 -9.25
CA ASN A 2 24.75 1.83 -8.22
C ASN A 2 26.09 1.09 -8.18
N ASP A 3 26.08 -0.24 -8.09
CA ASP A 3 27.30 -1.05 -7.98
C ASP A 3 28.17 -0.93 -9.23
N LEU A 4 27.55 -0.96 -10.42
CA LEU A 4 28.28 -0.83 -11.69
C LEU A 4 28.94 0.54 -11.85
N VAL A 5 28.23 1.62 -11.48
CA VAL A 5 28.78 2.99 -11.55
C VAL A 5 29.93 3.14 -10.56
N ARG A 6 29.75 2.74 -9.31
CA ARG A 6 30.82 2.82 -8.28
C ARG A 6 32.03 1.99 -8.59
N GLN A 7 31.83 0.78 -9.14
CA GLN A 7 32.91 -0.15 -9.46
C GLN A 7 33.74 0.28 -10.67
N HIS A 8 33.09 0.75 -11.74
CA HIS A 8 33.69 0.94 -13.04
C HIS A 8 34.01 2.40 -13.42
N THR A 9 33.31 3.40 -12.81
CA THR A 9 33.35 4.77 -13.25
C THR A 9 33.99 5.73 -12.24
N ALA A 10 34.23 6.97 -12.66
CA ALA A 10 34.71 8.05 -11.80
C ALA A 10 33.60 9.01 -11.33
N LEU A 11 32.30 8.63 -11.54
CA LEU A 11 31.17 9.46 -11.16
C LEU A 11 30.97 9.45 -9.64
N GLY A 12 30.64 10.63 -9.08
CA GLY A 12 30.32 10.80 -7.67
C GLY A 12 28.85 10.53 -7.35
N ASP A 13 28.49 10.56 -6.05
CA ASP A 13 27.12 10.27 -5.59
C ASP A 13 26.11 11.25 -6.20
N SER A 14 26.41 12.53 -6.33
CA SER A 14 25.52 13.51 -6.94
C SER A 14 25.29 13.28 -8.45
N ASP A 15 26.29 12.75 -9.18
CA ASP A 15 26.12 12.34 -10.58
C ASP A 15 25.23 11.11 -10.67
N LEU A 16 25.39 10.21 -9.72
CA LEU A 16 24.59 8.99 -9.62
C LEU A 16 23.12 9.31 -9.33
N GLU A 17 22.84 10.25 -8.43
CA GLU A 17 21.48 10.76 -8.18
C GLU A 17 20.83 11.34 -9.45
N TRP A 18 21.59 12.13 -10.21
CA TRP A 18 21.13 12.65 -11.49
C TRP A 18 20.80 11.56 -12.49
N LEU A 19 21.66 10.51 -12.60
CA LEU A 19 21.40 9.38 -13.47
C LEU A 19 20.17 8.59 -13.01
N HIS A 20 19.92 8.47 -11.70
CA HIS A 20 18.70 7.85 -11.18
C HIS A 20 17.45 8.62 -11.58
N LEU A 21 17.45 9.94 -11.42
CA LEU A 21 16.36 10.79 -11.88
C LEU A 21 16.12 10.67 -13.39
N LEU A 22 17.20 10.59 -14.17
CA LEU A 22 17.09 10.38 -15.61
C LEU A 22 16.49 9.03 -15.96
N VAL A 23 16.97 7.95 -15.33
CA VAL A 23 16.47 6.59 -15.57
C VAL A 23 15.02 6.43 -15.12
N SER A 24 14.58 7.14 -14.08
CA SER A 24 13.18 7.16 -13.70
C SER A 24 12.25 7.74 -14.77
N GLU A 25 12.76 8.60 -15.65
CA GLU A 25 12.02 9.18 -16.77
C GLU A 25 12.17 8.39 -18.10
N TRP A 26 12.89 7.30 -18.10
CA TRP A 26 13.27 6.62 -19.33
C TRP A 26 12.13 5.92 -20.05
N GLN A 27 11.12 5.44 -19.32
CA GLN A 27 9.93 4.86 -19.96
C GLN A 27 9.26 5.87 -20.88
N LEU A 28 9.17 7.14 -20.44
CA LEU A 28 8.64 8.23 -21.25
C LEU A 28 9.42 8.39 -22.57
N LEU A 29 10.75 8.49 -22.49
CA LEU A 29 11.59 8.69 -23.68
C LEU A 29 11.58 7.46 -24.62
N SER A 30 11.62 6.26 -24.04
CA SER A 30 11.56 4.99 -24.77
C SER A 30 10.25 4.85 -25.53
N ASP A 31 9.11 5.06 -24.86
CA ASP A 31 7.78 4.95 -25.44
C ASP A 31 7.50 6.00 -26.53
N LEU A 32 7.94 7.25 -26.31
CA LEU A 32 7.82 8.31 -27.33
C LEU A 32 8.69 8.09 -28.55
N SER A 33 9.80 7.39 -28.41
CA SER A 33 10.73 7.13 -29.52
C SER A 33 10.57 5.78 -30.18
N PHE A 34 9.71 4.90 -29.65
CA PHE A 34 9.57 3.51 -30.10
C PHE A 34 10.91 2.79 -30.15
N ALA A 35 11.77 3.03 -29.15
CA ALA A 35 13.17 2.64 -29.20
C ALA A 35 13.69 2.12 -27.87
N ASP A 36 14.60 1.15 -27.94
CA ASP A 36 15.36 0.73 -26.77
C ASP A 36 16.39 1.80 -26.40
N LEU A 37 16.54 2.04 -25.11
CA LEU A 37 17.54 2.94 -24.54
C LEU A 37 18.58 2.16 -23.75
N VAL A 38 19.86 2.44 -23.99
CA VAL A 38 20.97 1.88 -23.20
C VAL A 38 21.87 3.03 -22.75
N LEU A 39 22.14 3.15 -21.44
CA LEU A 39 23.03 4.15 -20.88
C LEU A 39 24.45 3.60 -20.80
N TRP A 40 25.36 4.23 -21.53
CA TRP A 40 26.78 3.95 -21.55
C TRP A 40 27.52 5.05 -20.77
N VAL A 41 28.31 4.62 -19.79
CA VAL A 41 29.12 5.52 -18.96
C VAL A 41 30.59 5.17 -19.18
N PRO A 42 31.49 6.17 -19.37
CA PRO A 42 32.90 5.89 -19.53
C PRO A 42 33.50 5.30 -18.25
N THR A 43 34.39 4.32 -18.40
CA THR A 43 35.12 3.74 -17.27
C THR A 43 36.14 4.73 -16.72
N ARG A 44 36.57 4.51 -15.46
CA ARG A 44 37.48 5.42 -14.74
C ARG A 44 38.80 5.70 -15.49
N ASP A 45 39.31 4.72 -16.24
CA ASP A 45 40.50 4.84 -17.08
C ASP A 45 40.23 5.48 -18.45
N GLY A 46 38.93 5.72 -18.78
CA GLY A 46 38.52 6.30 -20.05
C GLY A 46 38.71 5.39 -21.27
N THR A 47 39.09 4.12 -21.09
CA THR A 47 39.38 3.21 -22.21
C THR A 47 38.19 2.43 -22.71
N ARG A 48 37.12 2.35 -21.90
CA ARG A 48 35.90 1.55 -22.20
C ARG A 48 34.66 2.31 -21.77
N TYR A 49 33.52 1.77 -22.17
CA TYR A 49 32.18 2.10 -21.65
C TYR A 49 31.61 0.92 -20.91
N VAL A 50 30.88 1.18 -19.83
CA VAL A 50 30.01 0.21 -19.17
C VAL A 50 28.56 0.59 -19.39
N SER A 51 27.71 -0.35 -19.76
CA SER A 51 26.26 -0.14 -19.78
C SER A 51 25.70 -0.27 -18.38
N VAL A 52 25.04 0.77 -17.89
CA VAL A 52 24.56 0.84 -16.49
C VAL A 52 23.03 0.77 -16.34
N ALA A 53 22.30 0.99 -17.43
CA ALA A 53 20.85 0.88 -17.48
C ALA A 53 20.37 0.54 -18.90
N GLN A 54 19.21 -0.14 -18.98
CA GLN A 54 18.51 -0.44 -20.21
C GLN A 54 17.03 -0.24 -20.01
N MET A 55 16.31 0.26 -21.05
CA MET A 55 14.87 0.37 -21.07
C MET A 55 14.34 -0.09 -22.44
N ARG A 56 13.26 -0.86 -22.44
CA ARG A 56 12.55 -1.31 -23.64
C ARG A 56 11.25 -0.53 -23.81
N PRO A 57 10.84 -0.18 -25.04
CA PRO A 57 9.58 0.51 -25.28
C PRO A 57 8.39 -0.43 -25.08
N ASN A 58 7.29 0.08 -24.51
CA ASN A 58 6.00 -0.60 -24.51
C ASN A 58 5.20 -0.34 -25.82
N THR A 59 5.63 0.67 -26.58
CA THR A 59 4.92 1.17 -27.78
C THR A 59 5.46 0.61 -29.09
N GLY A 60 6.58 -0.10 -29.06
CA GLY A 60 7.26 -0.62 -30.24
C GLY A 60 8.05 -1.90 -30.00
N PRO A 61 8.53 -2.55 -31.08
CA PRO A 61 9.36 -3.75 -30.98
C PRO A 61 10.75 -3.42 -30.43
N THR A 62 11.27 -4.32 -29.58
CA THR A 62 12.66 -4.21 -29.07
C THR A 62 13.69 -4.50 -30.16
N SER A 63 14.85 -3.87 -30.04
CA SER A 63 16.06 -4.11 -30.85
C SER A 63 17.08 -5.02 -30.15
N TYR A 64 16.82 -5.38 -28.89
CA TYR A 64 17.67 -6.24 -28.08
C TYR A 64 16.88 -7.38 -27.47
N GLN A 65 17.33 -8.61 -27.73
CA GLN A 65 16.79 -9.81 -27.07
C GLN A 65 17.38 -9.98 -25.67
N ASP A 66 18.69 -9.72 -25.53
CA ASP A 66 19.42 -9.88 -24.28
C ASP A 66 19.46 -8.61 -23.43
N ASP A 67 19.78 -8.78 -22.15
CA ASP A 67 20.05 -7.68 -21.23
C ASP A 67 21.47 -7.14 -21.46
N MET A 68 21.56 -5.84 -21.71
CA MET A 68 22.83 -5.16 -21.97
C MET A 68 23.50 -4.61 -20.71
N VAL A 69 22.85 -4.64 -19.56
CA VAL A 69 23.39 -4.08 -18.31
C VAL A 69 24.64 -4.83 -17.87
N GLY A 70 25.70 -4.10 -17.56
CA GLY A 70 26.99 -4.65 -17.16
C GLY A 70 27.96 -4.96 -18.31
N HIS A 71 27.54 -4.83 -19.57
CA HIS A 71 28.44 -5.04 -20.71
C HIS A 71 29.49 -3.95 -20.80
N LEU A 72 30.74 -4.37 -21.11
CA LEU A 72 31.89 -3.50 -21.30
C LEU A 72 32.26 -3.45 -22.78
N VAL A 73 32.36 -2.24 -23.34
CA VAL A 73 32.72 -2.03 -24.75
C VAL A 73 33.95 -1.11 -24.82
N PRO A 74 35.05 -1.49 -25.53
CA PRO A 74 36.19 -0.62 -25.74
C PRO A 74 35.80 0.66 -26.53
N ARG A 75 36.46 1.79 -26.21
CA ARG A 75 36.40 2.99 -27.05
C ARG A 75 36.93 2.69 -28.46
N GLY A 76 36.42 3.37 -29.44
CA GLY A 76 36.68 3.13 -30.85
C GLY A 76 35.81 2.04 -31.49
N ARG A 77 35.19 1.16 -30.71
CA ARG A 77 34.25 0.13 -31.23
C ARG A 77 32.89 0.69 -31.62
N ARG A 78 32.50 1.79 -31.01
CA ARG A 78 31.22 2.50 -31.28
C ARG A 78 31.50 3.98 -31.53
N PRO A 79 31.84 4.37 -32.75
CA PRO A 79 32.25 5.76 -33.06
C PRO A 79 31.23 6.82 -32.70
N MET A 80 29.94 6.49 -32.74
CA MET A 80 28.87 7.41 -32.40
C MET A 80 28.82 7.70 -30.90
N LEU A 81 29.11 6.70 -30.04
CA LEU A 81 29.25 6.93 -28.61
C LEU A 81 30.44 7.83 -28.31
N ASP A 82 31.57 7.57 -28.97
CA ASP A 82 32.79 8.37 -28.82
C ASP A 82 32.54 9.82 -29.24
N ALA A 83 31.96 10.05 -30.41
CA ALA A 83 31.63 11.38 -30.90
C ALA A 83 30.65 12.12 -29.98
N ALA A 84 29.59 11.43 -29.48
CA ALA A 84 28.63 12.04 -28.59
C ALA A 84 29.24 12.43 -27.24
N LEU A 85 30.14 11.60 -26.70
CA LEU A 85 30.86 11.89 -25.45
C LEU A 85 31.84 13.07 -25.63
N ASP A 86 32.65 13.03 -26.68
CA ASP A 86 33.77 13.96 -26.88
C ASP A 86 33.28 15.34 -27.38
N GLU A 87 32.32 15.38 -28.29
CA GLU A 87 31.77 16.61 -28.85
C GLU A 87 30.58 17.17 -28.03
N GLY A 88 30.00 16.37 -27.16
CA GLY A 88 28.87 16.76 -26.32
C GLY A 88 27.59 17.13 -27.10
N ARG A 89 27.43 16.57 -28.30
CA ARG A 89 26.26 16.78 -29.16
C ARG A 89 25.57 15.48 -29.51
N ILE A 90 24.31 15.55 -29.89
CA ILE A 90 23.56 14.39 -30.39
C ILE A 90 24.17 13.97 -31.73
N VAL A 91 24.52 12.69 -31.86
CA VAL A 91 25.06 12.07 -33.06
C VAL A 91 24.04 11.10 -33.64
N ARG A 92 23.73 11.29 -34.93
CA ARG A 92 22.79 10.42 -35.70
C ARG A 92 23.53 9.83 -36.88
N GLU A 93 23.40 8.54 -37.06
CA GLU A 93 23.98 7.85 -38.20
C GLU A 93 23.03 7.87 -39.41
N GLY A 94 23.59 7.89 -40.62
CA GLY A 94 22.80 7.90 -41.86
C GLY A 94 22.25 6.49 -42.19
N ASP A 95 23.10 5.48 -42.11
CA ASP A 95 22.77 4.10 -42.47
C ASP A 95 22.44 3.26 -41.23
N PRO A 96 21.42 2.35 -41.33
CA PRO A 96 21.07 1.45 -40.22
C PRO A 96 22.19 0.43 -39.93
N GLU A 97 22.45 0.16 -38.67
CA GLU A 97 23.24 -0.99 -38.23
C GLU A 97 22.41 -2.28 -38.34
N TRP A 98 22.98 -3.35 -38.85
CA TRP A 98 22.34 -4.66 -38.85
C TRP A 98 22.73 -5.46 -37.61
N ARG A 99 21.72 -5.89 -36.84
CA ARG A 99 21.88 -6.74 -35.66
C ARG A 99 20.98 -7.97 -35.86
N GLU A 100 21.59 -9.14 -36.01
CA GLU A 100 20.83 -10.40 -36.14
C GLU A 100 19.64 -10.31 -37.13
N GLU A 101 19.81 -9.83 -38.33
CA GLU A 101 18.76 -9.62 -39.35
C GLU A 101 17.81 -8.43 -39.10
N VAL A 102 17.98 -7.69 -37.97
CA VAL A 102 17.18 -6.50 -37.66
C VAL A 102 17.93 -5.24 -38.06
N PRO A 103 17.41 -4.41 -38.94
CA PRO A 103 17.96 -3.08 -39.22
C PRO A 103 17.62 -2.14 -38.06
N VAL A 104 18.65 -1.61 -37.40
CA VAL A 104 18.51 -0.73 -36.24
C VAL A 104 19.10 0.65 -36.54
N ARG A 105 18.31 1.70 -36.33
CA ARG A 105 18.83 3.06 -36.36
C ARG A 105 19.31 3.43 -34.97
N VAL A 106 20.57 3.82 -34.88
CA VAL A 106 21.19 4.25 -33.64
C VAL A 106 21.28 5.77 -33.59
N GLU A 107 21.00 6.35 -32.43
CA GLU A 107 21.25 7.75 -32.11
C GLU A 107 21.91 7.82 -30.74
N SER A 108 22.99 8.55 -30.64
CA SER A 108 23.77 8.74 -29.42
C SER A 108 23.48 10.12 -28.83
N ILE A 109 22.90 10.16 -27.62
CA ILE A 109 22.46 11.37 -26.92
C ILE A 109 23.34 11.56 -25.69
N PRO A 110 24.20 12.61 -25.62
CA PRO A 110 25.01 12.86 -24.44
C PRO A 110 24.15 13.25 -23.24
N VAL A 111 24.42 12.65 -22.09
CA VAL A 111 23.78 12.99 -20.82
C VAL A 111 24.62 14.04 -20.14
N ARG A 112 24.09 15.26 -20.06
CA ARG A 112 24.84 16.41 -19.51
C ARG A 112 24.29 16.79 -18.14
N ARG A 113 25.22 17.17 -17.25
CA ARG A 113 24.91 17.84 -15.98
C ARG A 113 25.96 18.89 -15.70
N GLU A 114 25.55 20.10 -15.34
CA GLU A 114 26.43 21.21 -14.98
C GLU A 114 27.58 21.45 -16.02
N GLY A 115 27.21 21.33 -17.30
CA GLY A 115 28.15 21.53 -18.41
C GLY A 115 29.02 20.29 -18.76
N ARG A 116 29.09 19.26 -17.93
CA ARG A 116 29.88 18.04 -18.09
C ARG A 116 29.03 16.90 -18.67
N VAL A 117 29.56 16.13 -19.60
CA VAL A 117 28.92 14.90 -20.10
C VAL A 117 29.23 13.74 -19.16
N LEU A 118 28.20 13.13 -18.56
CA LEU A 118 28.35 12.01 -17.62
C LEU A 118 28.38 10.67 -18.34
N GLY A 119 27.67 10.55 -19.45
CA GLY A 119 27.53 9.33 -20.24
C GLY A 119 26.73 9.61 -21.51
N VAL A 120 26.40 8.56 -22.23
CA VAL A 120 25.69 8.63 -23.51
C VAL A 120 24.53 7.63 -23.52
N ILE A 121 23.34 8.09 -23.86
CA ILE A 121 22.20 7.23 -24.17
C ILE A 121 22.30 6.79 -25.63
N ALA A 122 22.40 5.47 -25.88
CA ALA A 122 22.18 4.90 -27.18
C ALA A 122 20.69 4.61 -27.36
N ARG A 123 20.02 5.37 -28.23
CA ARG A 123 18.63 5.16 -28.64
C ARG A 123 18.62 4.30 -29.88
N ASN A 124 18.03 3.08 -29.77
CA ASN A 124 18.08 2.06 -30.80
C ASN A 124 16.67 1.78 -31.32
N THR A 125 16.36 2.27 -32.52
CA THR A 125 15.04 2.11 -33.14
C THR A 125 15.05 0.92 -34.10
N ASN A 126 14.16 -0.04 -33.88
CA ASN A 126 13.95 -1.17 -34.77
C ASN A 126 13.24 -0.72 -36.04
N LEU A 127 13.82 -1.01 -37.22
CA LEU A 127 13.29 -0.59 -38.51
C LEU A 127 12.57 -1.71 -39.28
N LEU A 128 12.37 -2.88 -38.69
CA LEU A 128 11.69 -3.99 -39.38
C LEU A 128 10.27 -3.65 -39.88
N THR A 129 9.56 -2.76 -39.16
CA THR A 129 8.17 -2.38 -39.44
C THR A 129 8.03 -0.96 -39.96
N VAL A 130 9.03 -0.47 -40.73
CA VAL A 130 8.99 0.91 -41.27
C VAL A 130 7.81 1.06 -42.23
N ARG A 131 6.87 1.91 -41.84
CA ARG A 131 5.72 2.38 -42.65
C ARG A 131 5.67 3.91 -42.56
N THR A 132 4.84 4.52 -43.38
CA THR A 132 4.58 5.96 -43.25
C THR A 132 4.03 6.24 -41.85
N PRO A 133 4.71 7.06 -41.03
CA PRO A 133 4.29 7.31 -39.64
C PRO A 133 2.95 8.07 -39.62
N SER A 134 2.08 7.65 -38.71
CA SER A 134 0.82 8.33 -38.39
C SER A 134 1.08 9.69 -37.72
N ARG A 135 0.03 10.54 -37.66
CA ARG A 135 0.11 11.81 -36.92
C ARG A 135 0.52 11.63 -35.44
N LEU A 136 0.04 10.55 -34.82
CA LEU A 136 0.43 10.16 -33.46
C LEU A 136 1.95 9.89 -33.38
N GLU A 137 2.45 9.01 -34.27
CA GLU A 137 3.87 8.64 -34.28
C GLU A 137 4.78 9.85 -34.56
N LEU A 138 4.38 10.73 -35.46
CA LEU A 138 5.12 11.99 -35.71
C LEU A 138 5.17 12.89 -34.46
N THR A 139 4.05 13.02 -33.75
CA THR A 139 3.99 13.83 -32.52
C THR A 139 4.86 13.23 -31.42
N TYR A 140 4.86 11.89 -31.28
CA TYR A 140 5.69 11.17 -30.33
C TYR A 140 7.17 11.36 -30.63
N LEU A 141 7.61 11.13 -31.86
CA LEU A 141 9.00 11.30 -32.29
C LEU A 141 9.49 12.73 -32.14
N GLN A 142 8.65 13.73 -32.43
CA GLN A 142 8.97 15.14 -32.20
C GLN A 142 9.18 15.41 -30.71
N SER A 143 8.30 14.90 -29.86
CA SER A 143 8.40 15.06 -28.41
C SER A 143 9.65 14.38 -27.85
N ALA A 144 9.96 13.17 -28.32
CA ALA A 144 11.20 12.47 -27.99
C ALA A 144 12.45 13.24 -28.41
N SER A 145 12.41 13.89 -29.59
CA SER A 145 13.53 14.73 -30.07
C SER A 145 13.74 15.95 -29.19
N ASP A 146 12.67 16.62 -28.75
CA ASP A 146 12.75 17.77 -27.87
C ASP A 146 13.34 17.37 -26.49
N LEU A 147 12.87 16.25 -25.92
CA LEU A 147 13.42 15.71 -24.65
C LEU A 147 14.90 15.31 -24.81
N ALA A 148 15.29 14.66 -25.92
CA ALA A 148 16.68 14.31 -26.18
C ALA A 148 17.58 15.56 -26.22
N GLN A 149 17.12 16.65 -26.82
CA GLN A 149 17.84 17.94 -26.83
C GLN A 149 17.95 18.51 -25.41
N MET A 150 16.91 18.40 -24.58
CA MET A 150 16.96 18.84 -23.19
C MET A 150 17.94 18.02 -22.34
N ILE A 151 18.00 16.69 -22.56
CA ILE A 151 18.99 15.80 -21.90
C ILE A 151 20.42 16.21 -22.31
N ALA A 152 20.65 16.43 -23.61
CA ALA A 152 21.93 16.89 -24.13
C ALA A 152 22.34 18.29 -23.64
N ALA A 153 21.36 19.14 -23.35
CA ALA A 153 21.58 20.47 -22.75
C ALA A 153 21.72 20.44 -21.22
N GLY A 154 21.39 19.33 -20.54
CA GLY A 154 21.39 19.20 -19.08
C GLY A 154 20.22 19.90 -18.39
N THR A 155 19.10 20.09 -19.09
CA THR A 155 17.88 20.73 -18.58
C THR A 155 16.74 19.75 -18.30
N PHE A 156 16.96 18.47 -18.49
CA PHE A 156 16.08 17.35 -18.15
C PHE A 156 16.93 16.17 -17.62
N PRO A 157 16.51 15.47 -16.57
CA PRO A 157 15.23 15.59 -15.83
C PRO A 157 15.13 16.82 -14.94
N PHE A 158 13.95 17.02 -14.33
CA PHE A 158 13.73 18.15 -13.40
C PHE A 158 14.06 17.70 -11.97
N PRO A 159 15.07 18.28 -11.30
CA PRO A 159 15.55 17.79 -9.99
C PRO A 159 14.53 17.95 -8.85
N ASP A 160 13.66 18.96 -8.96
CA ASP A 160 12.67 19.27 -7.92
C ASP A 160 11.38 18.43 -8.01
N GLN A 161 11.32 17.50 -8.96
CA GLN A 161 10.15 16.67 -9.19
C GLN A 161 10.45 15.23 -8.77
N GLN A 162 9.89 14.80 -7.64
CA GLN A 162 9.80 13.36 -7.30
C GLN A 162 8.62 12.78 -8.07
N VAL A 163 8.90 11.91 -9.02
CA VAL A 163 7.90 11.19 -9.80
C VAL A 163 7.69 9.83 -9.16
N ASP A 164 6.48 9.55 -8.72
CA ASP A 164 6.09 8.19 -8.37
C ASP A 164 5.86 7.40 -9.66
N MET A 165 6.83 6.55 -10.00
CA MET A 165 6.84 5.78 -11.24
C MET A 165 5.64 4.86 -11.41
N ASP A 166 5.06 4.37 -10.31
CA ASP A 166 3.94 3.42 -10.35
C ASP A 166 2.59 4.14 -10.50
N ALA A 167 2.48 5.35 -9.94
CA ALA A 167 1.25 6.15 -9.96
C ALA A 167 1.20 7.14 -11.12
N SER A 168 2.34 7.61 -11.67
CA SER A 168 2.40 8.66 -12.68
C SER A 168 1.82 8.23 -14.03
N PRO A 169 1.11 9.13 -14.76
CA PRO A 169 0.58 8.87 -16.08
C PRO A 169 1.68 8.49 -17.09
N ARG A 170 1.40 7.49 -17.92
CA ARG A 170 2.28 7.00 -18.99
C ARG A 170 1.82 7.47 -20.36
N VAL A 171 2.71 7.39 -21.35
CA VAL A 171 2.42 7.78 -22.76
C VAL A 171 1.18 7.07 -23.30
N GLY A 172 1.00 5.78 -23.00
CA GLY A 172 -0.12 4.98 -23.44
C GLY A 172 -1.46 5.30 -22.76
N ASP A 173 -1.44 5.90 -21.57
CA ASP A 173 -2.66 6.28 -20.84
C ASP A 173 -3.36 7.46 -21.51
N GLY A 174 -2.59 8.44 -21.99
CA GLY A 174 -3.06 9.58 -22.73
C GLY A 174 -1.98 10.65 -22.86
N LEU A 175 -1.94 11.30 -24.03
CA LEU A 175 -0.95 12.31 -24.33
C LEU A 175 -1.57 13.51 -25.04
N ILE A 176 -1.19 14.71 -24.60
CA ILE A 176 -1.52 15.98 -25.22
C ILE A 176 -0.23 16.74 -25.51
N ARG A 177 -0.07 17.26 -26.72
CA ARG A 177 0.99 18.16 -27.12
C ARG A 177 0.46 19.58 -27.17
N LEU A 178 1.11 20.49 -26.46
CA LEU A 178 0.79 21.92 -26.44
C LEU A 178 1.88 22.72 -27.16
N ASP A 179 1.49 23.86 -27.72
CA ASP A 179 2.44 24.87 -28.18
C ASP A 179 2.92 25.78 -27.03
N ALA A 180 3.70 26.83 -27.38
CA ALA A 180 4.26 27.77 -26.42
C ALA A 180 3.19 28.55 -25.64
N ASP A 181 2.00 28.76 -26.21
CA ASP A 181 0.88 29.48 -25.61
C ASP A 181 -0.10 28.56 -24.85
N GLY A 182 0.17 27.26 -24.82
CA GLY A 182 -0.68 26.25 -24.15
C GLY A 182 -1.88 25.81 -24.99
N ILE A 183 -1.86 26.08 -26.30
CA ILE A 183 -2.89 25.61 -27.22
C ILE A 183 -2.61 24.15 -27.61
N VAL A 184 -3.64 23.33 -27.58
CA VAL A 184 -3.56 21.92 -27.92
C VAL A 184 -3.31 21.74 -29.40
N GLN A 185 -2.16 21.22 -29.77
CA GLN A 185 -1.80 20.87 -31.15
C GLN A 185 -2.18 19.43 -31.49
N TYR A 186 -2.13 18.56 -30.51
CA TYR A 186 -2.47 17.17 -30.65
C TYR A 186 -2.98 16.61 -29.31
N ALA A 187 -4.00 15.78 -29.36
CA ALA A 187 -4.47 14.94 -28.25
C ALA A 187 -4.67 13.50 -28.75
N SER A 188 -4.19 12.54 -27.96
CA SER A 188 -4.40 11.12 -28.25
C SER A 188 -5.87 10.73 -28.00
N PRO A 189 -6.38 9.64 -28.62
CA PRO A 189 -7.76 9.20 -28.41
C PRO A 189 -8.11 8.97 -26.92
N ASN A 190 -7.17 8.44 -26.13
CA ASN A 190 -7.38 8.25 -24.70
C ASN A 190 -7.49 9.58 -23.95
N ALA A 191 -6.69 10.58 -24.35
CA ALA A 191 -6.76 11.93 -23.80
C ALA A 191 -8.11 12.59 -24.09
N LEU A 192 -8.60 12.49 -25.32
CA LEU A 192 -9.93 13.00 -25.71
C LEU A 192 -11.03 12.31 -24.89
N SER A 193 -10.97 10.97 -24.77
CA SER A 193 -11.95 10.20 -24.00
C SER A 193 -11.98 10.59 -22.52
N ALA A 194 -10.82 10.86 -21.93
CA ALA A 194 -10.72 11.30 -20.54
C ALA A 194 -11.35 12.70 -20.34
N TYR A 195 -11.08 13.65 -21.23
CA TYR A 195 -11.70 14.98 -21.16
C TYR A 195 -13.21 14.96 -21.43
N HIS A 196 -13.70 14.07 -22.31
CA HIS A 196 -15.13 13.87 -22.47
C HIS A 196 -15.81 13.37 -21.20
N ARG A 197 -15.16 12.48 -20.44
CA ARG A 197 -15.68 12.04 -19.11
C ARG A 197 -15.69 13.17 -18.08
N LEU A 198 -14.77 14.12 -18.16
CA LEU A 198 -14.83 15.33 -17.33
C LEU A 198 -15.99 16.27 -17.70
N GLY A 199 -16.68 16.01 -18.81
CA GLY A 199 -17.82 16.81 -19.28
C GLY A 199 -17.51 17.72 -20.46
N LEU A 200 -16.33 17.61 -21.10
CA LEU A 200 -16.02 18.37 -22.30
C LEU A 200 -16.85 17.87 -23.48
N ALA A 201 -17.71 18.73 -24.01
CA ALA A 201 -18.51 18.40 -25.20
C ALA A 201 -17.86 18.85 -26.54
N ALA A 202 -16.89 19.76 -26.46
CA ALA A 202 -16.21 20.32 -27.64
C ALA A 202 -14.92 19.56 -27.98
N ASP A 203 -14.35 19.86 -29.18
CA ASP A 203 -13.00 19.37 -29.51
C ASP A 203 -11.95 20.05 -28.63
N LEU A 204 -10.96 19.27 -28.20
CA LEU A 204 -9.86 19.77 -27.36
C LEU A 204 -8.79 20.47 -28.21
N VAL A 205 -8.60 20.02 -29.47
CA VAL A 205 -7.56 20.56 -30.36
C VAL A 205 -7.89 21.99 -30.78
N GLY A 206 -6.90 22.88 -30.70
CA GLY A 206 -7.02 24.29 -30.99
C GLY A 206 -7.48 25.16 -29.83
N HIS A 207 -7.80 24.56 -28.67
CA HIS A 207 -8.16 25.29 -27.46
C HIS A 207 -6.99 25.37 -26.48
N ASN A 208 -7.02 26.35 -25.59
CA ASN A 208 -6.03 26.46 -24.50
C ASN A 208 -6.38 25.45 -23.42
N LEU A 209 -5.48 24.48 -23.19
CA LEU A 209 -5.72 23.38 -22.23
C LEU A 209 -5.97 23.89 -20.81
N GLY A 210 -5.24 24.90 -20.38
CA GLY A 210 -5.38 25.45 -19.03
C GLY A 210 -6.76 26.09 -18.81
N VAL A 211 -7.25 26.85 -19.79
CA VAL A 211 -8.58 27.48 -19.73
C VAL A 211 -9.67 26.41 -19.74
N THR A 212 -9.61 25.49 -20.71
CA THR A 212 -10.60 24.40 -20.81
C THR A 212 -10.64 23.54 -19.54
N THR A 213 -9.47 23.25 -18.96
CA THR A 213 -9.37 22.49 -17.72
C THR A 213 -9.97 23.23 -16.52
N ALA A 214 -9.70 24.54 -16.42
CA ALA A 214 -10.24 25.38 -15.35
C ALA A 214 -11.77 25.52 -15.43
N GLU A 215 -12.33 25.59 -16.65
CA GLU A 215 -13.78 25.67 -16.88
C GLU A 215 -14.50 24.37 -16.47
N LEU A 216 -13.84 23.21 -16.60
CA LEU A 216 -14.38 21.92 -16.21
C LEU A 216 -14.25 21.64 -14.71
N ALA A 217 -13.25 22.24 -14.05
CA ALA A 217 -13.04 22.03 -12.62
C ALA A 217 -14.16 22.72 -11.80
N PRO A 218 -14.74 22.08 -10.78
CA PRO A 218 -15.75 22.72 -9.95
C PRO A 218 -15.12 23.88 -9.17
N SER A 219 -15.70 25.08 -9.31
CA SER A 219 -15.24 26.35 -8.69
C SER A 219 -15.24 26.25 -7.16
N ARG A 220 -14.11 25.89 -6.56
CA ARG A 220 -13.88 25.88 -5.11
C ARG A 220 -12.58 26.64 -4.76
N GLY A 221 -12.59 27.96 -4.91
CA GLY A 221 -11.56 28.82 -4.32
C GLY A 221 -10.43 29.28 -5.27
N PRO A 222 -9.39 29.98 -4.80
CA PRO A 222 -8.35 30.69 -5.58
C PRO A 222 -7.36 29.77 -6.34
N VAL A 223 -7.78 28.57 -6.69
CA VAL A 223 -6.95 27.55 -7.36
C VAL A 223 -6.85 27.77 -8.87
N ASP A 224 -7.75 28.60 -9.45
CA ASP A 224 -7.96 28.65 -10.90
C ASP A 224 -6.76 29.12 -11.72
N GLU A 225 -6.02 30.13 -11.26
CA GLU A 225 -4.83 30.60 -12.00
C GLU A 225 -3.64 29.64 -11.91
N ALA A 226 -3.44 29.00 -10.75
CA ALA A 226 -2.37 28.03 -10.58
C ALA A 226 -2.64 26.77 -11.41
N LEU A 227 -3.90 26.29 -11.42
CA LEU A 227 -4.34 25.15 -12.20
C LEU A 227 -4.18 25.41 -13.70
N SER A 228 -4.63 26.57 -14.17
CA SER A 228 -4.51 26.97 -15.57
C SER A 228 -3.04 27.05 -16.02
N LYS A 229 -2.15 27.62 -15.20
CA LYS A 229 -0.70 27.69 -15.50
C LYS A 229 -0.06 26.30 -15.55
N VAL A 230 -0.43 25.41 -14.63
CA VAL A 230 0.11 24.05 -14.61
C VAL A 230 -0.46 23.22 -15.76
N ALA A 231 -1.77 23.25 -16.00
CA ALA A 231 -2.40 22.55 -17.12
C ALA A 231 -1.88 23.03 -18.48
N SER A 232 -1.53 24.32 -18.60
CA SER A 232 -0.85 24.87 -19.80
C SER A 232 0.64 24.46 -19.88
N GLY A 233 1.16 23.65 -18.93
CA GLY A 233 2.51 23.11 -18.99
C GLY A 233 3.63 24.16 -18.79
N TRP A 234 3.41 25.20 -17.97
CA TRP A 234 4.44 26.20 -17.66
C TRP A 234 5.49 25.69 -16.66
N ALA A 235 5.09 24.77 -15.80
CA ALA A 235 5.95 24.14 -14.81
C ALA A 235 5.80 22.61 -14.82
N PRO A 236 6.86 21.87 -14.53
CA PRO A 236 6.76 20.44 -14.37
C PRO A 236 5.96 20.15 -13.08
N ARG A 237 4.81 19.50 -13.19
CA ARG A 237 3.95 19.20 -12.04
C ARG A 237 2.96 18.09 -12.35
N GLU A 238 2.60 17.32 -11.31
CA GLU A 238 1.47 16.41 -11.31
C GLU A 238 0.32 16.99 -10.49
N PHE A 239 -0.93 16.74 -10.94
CA PHE A 239 -2.14 17.17 -10.25
C PHE A 239 -3.33 16.34 -10.72
N GLU A 240 -4.36 16.30 -9.90
CA GLU A 240 -5.62 15.64 -10.21
C GLU A 240 -6.74 16.65 -10.41
N ILE A 241 -7.65 16.33 -11.34
CA ILE A 241 -8.85 17.09 -11.59
C ILE A 241 -10.04 16.16 -11.46
N GLU A 242 -11.01 16.57 -10.68
CA GLU A 242 -12.29 15.91 -10.55
C GLU A 242 -13.38 16.81 -11.08
N SER A 243 -14.18 16.33 -12.02
CA SER A 243 -15.33 17.03 -12.57
C SER A 243 -16.39 16.05 -13.04
N GLY A 244 -17.66 16.35 -12.79
CA GLY A 244 -18.75 15.49 -13.16
C GLY A 244 -18.59 14.07 -12.59
N GLU A 245 -18.49 13.08 -13.47
CA GLU A 245 -18.29 11.68 -13.11
C GLU A 245 -16.85 11.21 -13.27
N GLY A 246 -15.92 12.11 -13.66
CA GLY A 246 -14.54 11.78 -14.02
C GLY A 246 -13.51 12.34 -13.06
N VAL A 247 -12.44 11.55 -12.86
CA VAL A 247 -11.20 11.99 -12.19
C VAL A 247 -10.03 11.66 -13.11
N ILE A 248 -9.27 12.68 -13.49
CA ILE A 248 -8.05 12.49 -14.28
C ILE A 248 -6.84 12.99 -13.51
N GLN A 249 -5.74 12.26 -13.62
CA GLN A 249 -4.43 12.66 -13.18
C GLN A 249 -3.65 13.18 -14.38
N LEU A 250 -3.04 14.36 -14.25
CA LEU A 250 -2.25 15.00 -15.29
C LEU A 250 -0.82 15.21 -14.82
N ARG A 251 0.11 15.07 -15.75
CA ARG A 251 1.52 15.38 -15.58
C ARG A 251 1.99 16.28 -16.71
N ALA A 252 2.39 17.49 -16.38
CA ALA A 252 2.90 18.46 -17.34
C ALA A 252 4.44 18.43 -17.40
N ILE A 253 4.99 18.43 -18.60
CA ILE A 253 6.43 18.40 -18.90
C ILE A 253 6.71 19.54 -19.86
N PRO A 254 7.26 20.69 -19.40
CA PRO A 254 7.61 21.81 -20.26
C PRO A 254 8.76 21.42 -21.21
N LEU A 255 8.63 21.76 -22.48
CA LEU A 255 9.62 21.45 -23.51
C LEU A 255 10.43 22.72 -23.85
N LYS A 256 11.73 22.67 -23.51
CA LYS A 256 12.69 23.78 -23.68
C LYS A 256 13.99 23.28 -24.33
N PRO A 257 13.96 22.73 -25.56
CA PRO A 257 15.09 22.03 -26.17
C PRO A 257 16.36 22.87 -26.33
N LYS A 258 16.26 24.17 -26.40
CA LYS A 258 17.43 25.10 -26.49
C LYS A 258 17.30 26.24 -25.48
N GLY A 259 16.75 25.96 -24.31
CA GLY A 259 16.46 26.99 -23.31
C GLY A 259 15.20 27.79 -23.59
N THR A 260 14.68 27.78 -24.82
CA THR A 260 13.45 28.49 -25.21
C THR A 260 12.28 27.51 -25.16
N ARG A 261 11.18 27.92 -24.53
CA ARG A 261 9.96 27.10 -24.46
C ARG A 261 9.32 27.00 -25.85
N VAL A 262 9.19 25.79 -26.33
CA VAL A 262 8.52 25.47 -27.61
C VAL A 262 7.10 24.90 -27.40
N GLY A 263 6.77 24.55 -26.17
CA GLY A 263 5.49 23.99 -25.79
C GLY A 263 5.59 23.14 -24.54
N SER A 264 4.70 22.18 -24.41
CA SER A 264 4.73 21.19 -23.36
C SER A 264 4.10 19.87 -23.79
N LEU A 265 4.49 18.81 -23.09
CA LEU A 265 3.86 17.52 -23.15
C LEU A 265 3.02 17.36 -21.88
N VAL A 266 1.78 16.96 -22.01
CA VAL A 266 0.90 16.63 -20.90
C VAL A 266 0.51 15.16 -21.03
N LEU A 267 0.94 14.34 -20.08
CA LEU A 267 0.49 12.98 -19.90
C LEU A 267 -0.74 13.00 -19.00
N LEU A 268 -1.68 12.11 -19.26
CA LEU A 268 -2.86 12.01 -18.42
C LEU A 268 -3.35 10.58 -18.31
N ARG A 269 -3.93 10.27 -17.16
CA ARG A 269 -4.52 8.98 -16.83
C ARG A 269 -5.90 9.18 -16.23
N ASP A 270 -6.86 8.43 -16.73
CA ASP A 270 -8.18 8.32 -16.12
C ASP A 270 -8.08 7.42 -14.88
N VAL A 271 -8.29 8.01 -13.72
CA VAL A 271 -8.23 7.33 -12.42
C VAL A 271 -9.61 7.25 -11.75
N THR A 272 -10.68 7.48 -12.51
CA THR A 272 -12.06 7.51 -12.02
C THR A 272 -12.44 6.25 -11.24
N GLU A 273 -12.23 5.08 -11.85
CA GLU A 273 -12.56 3.81 -11.22
C GLU A 273 -11.66 3.49 -10.02
N LEU A 274 -10.39 3.90 -10.07
CA LEU A 274 -9.47 3.74 -8.94
C LEU A 274 -9.95 4.56 -7.74
N ARG A 275 -10.23 5.86 -7.96
CA ARG A 275 -10.72 6.77 -6.90
C ARG A 275 -12.09 6.37 -6.37
N ARG A 276 -12.95 5.85 -7.23
CA ARG A 276 -14.24 5.31 -6.82
C ARG A 276 -14.07 4.13 -5.86
N ARG A 277 -13.23 3.15 -6.22
CA ARG A 277 -12.96 1.99 -5.37
C ARG A 277 -12.31 2.37 -4.04
N GLU A 278 -11.37 3.30 -4.05
CA GLU A 278 -10.76 3.83 -2.81
C GLU A 278 -11.81 4.46 -1.89
N ARG A 279 -12.71 5.29 -2.44
CA ARG A 279 -13.82 5.89 -1.66
C ARG A 279 -14.80 4.84 -1.14
N GLU A 280 -15.11 3.82 -1.93
CA GLU A 280 -15.97 2.71 -1.51
C GLU A 280 -15.33 1.94 -0.35
N LEU A 281 -14.02 1.67 -0.39
CA LEU A 281 -13.28 1.03 0.70
C LEU A 281 -13.30 1.88 1.97
N ILE A 282 -12.95 3.17 1.87
CA ILE A 282 -12.99 4.11 3.01
C ILE A 282 -14.39 4.17 3.63
N THR A 283 -15.44 4.19 2.79
CA THR A 283 -16.83 4.22 3.27
C THR A 283 -17.23 2.94 3.97
N LYS A 284 -16.81 1.77 3.44
CA LYS A 284 -17.04 0.48 4.09
C LYS A 284 -16.36 0.42 5.46
N ASP A 285 -15.10 0.84 5.55
CA ASP A 285 -14.36 0.84 6.81
C ASP A 285 -14.99 1.77 7.85
N ALA A 286 -15.47 2.96 7.43
CA ALA A 286 -16.19 3.85 8.30
C ALA A 286 -17.52 3.25 8.80
N THR A 287 -18.23 2.54 7.90
CA THR A 287 -19.50 1.87 8.23
C THR A 287 -19.28 0.71 9.22
N ILE A 288 -18.25 -0.09 9.02
CA ILE A 288 -17.90 -1.21 9.94
C ILE A 288 -17.58 -0.65 11.33
N ARG A 289 -16.77 0.40 11.44
CA ARG A 289 -16.48 1.05 12.72
C ARG A 289 -17.74 1.57 13.40
N GLU A 290 -18.64 2.22 12.64
CA GLU A 290 -19.90 2.72 13.18
C GLU A 290 -20.79 1.58 13.70
N ILE A 291 -20.84 0.44 13.00
CA ILE A 291 -21.58 -0.76 13.46
C ILE A 291 -21.02 -1.25 14.79
N HIS A 292 -19.72 -1.41 14.94
CA HIS A 292 -19.10 -1.84 16.19
C HIS A 292 -19.38 -0.86 17.34
N HIS A 293 -19.29 0.46 17.08
CA HIS A 293 -19.66 1.47 18.07
C HIS A 293 -21.12 1.39 18.50
N ARG A 294 -22.05 1.18 17.55
CA ARG A 294 -23.48 1.03 17.84
C ARG A 294 -23.77 -0.25 18.62
N VAL A 295 -23.14 -1.37 18.25
CA VAL A 295 -23.26 -2.63 18.99
C VAL A 295 -22.78 -2.45 20.44
N LYS A 296 -21.60 -1.84 20.67
CA LYS A 296 -21.11 -1.53 22.00
C LYS A 296 -22.12 -0.70 22.80
N ASN A 297 -22.66 0.40 22.22
CA ASN A 297 -23.62 1.27 22.89
C ASN A 297 -24.93 0.52 23.26
N ASN A 298 -25.39 -0.35 22.37
CA ASN A 298 -26.57 -1.18 22.63
C ASN A 298 -26.29 -2.16 23.78
N LEU A 299 -25.15 -2.84 23.76
CA LEU A 299 -24.75 -3.75 24.83
C LEU A 299 -24.62 -3.03 26.19
N GLN A 300 -24.07 -1.83 26.23
CA GLN A 300 -24.00 -1.02 27.45
C GLN A 300 -25.40 -0.64 27.97
N THR A 301 -26.35 -0.33 27.06
CA THR A 301 -27.73 -0.05 27.42
C THR A 301 -28.40 -1.30 28.00
N VAL A 302 -28.22 -2.46 27.37
CA VAL A 302 -28.75 -3.75 27.87
C VAL A 302 -28.16 -4.06 29.26
N ALA A 303 -26.85 -3.90 29.44
CA ALA A 303 -26.19 -4.09 30.73
C ALA A 303 -26.77 -3.15 31.82
N ALA A 304 -27.02 -1.89 31.49
CA ALA A 304 -27.64 -0.95 32.41
C ALA A 304 -29.07 -1.34 32.82
N LEU A 305 -29.89 -1.82 31.84
CA LEU A 305 -31.23 -2.31 32.12
C LEU A 305 -31.21 -3.56 32.97
N LEU A 306 -30.32 -4.51 32.72
CA LEU A 306 -30.15 -5.71 33.53
C LEU A 306 -29.75 -5.37 34.98
N ARG A 307 -28.81 -4.41 35.16
CA ARG A 307 -28.45 -3.91 36.51
C ARG A 307 -29.62 -3.27 37.25
N LEU A 308 -30.46 -2.54 36.55
CA LEU A 308 -31.70 -1.95 37.15
C LEU A 308 -32.68 -3.03 37.56
N GLN A 309 -32.84 -4.08 36.78
CA GLN A 309 -33.68 -5.23 37.12
C GLN A 309 -33.10 -6.02 38.32
N ALA A 310 -31.80 -6.26 38.36
CA ALA A 310 -31.11 -6.93 39.47
C ALA A 310 -31.37 -6.23 40.80
N ARG A 311 -31.40 -4.89 40.82
CA ARG A 311 -31.72 -4.10 42.03
C ARG A 311 -33.18 -4.17 42.48
N ARG A 312 -34.08 -4.58 41.60
CA ARG A 312 -35.54 -4.61 41.86
C ARG A 312 -36.07 -6.00 42.23
N ILE A 313 -35.26 -7.02 41.96
CA ILE A 313 -35.71 -8.40 42.22
C ILE A 313 -35.40 -8.79 43.68
N ASP A 314 -36.39 -9.39 44.33
CA ASP A 314 -36.27 -9.78 45.74
C ASP A 314 -35.62 -11.15 45.92
N SER A 315 -35.43 -11.92 44.85
CA SER A 315 -34.79 -13.23 44.86
C SER A 315 -33.26 -13.10 44.74
N ASP A 316 -32.52 -13.55 45.66
CA ASP A 316 -31.05 -13.55 45.62
C ASP A 316 -30.52 -14.34 44.41
N THR A 317 -31.05 -15.53 44.15
CA THR A 317 -30.72 -16.35 42.96
C THR A 317 -31.05 -15.62 41.65
N GLY A 318 -32.15 -14.86 41.61
CA GLY A 318 -32.50 -14.04 40.45
C GLY A 318 -31.58 -12.86 40.26
N ARG A 319 -31.10 -12.25 41.34
CA ARG A 319 -30.13 -11.15 41.31
C ARG A 319 -28.77 -11.61 40.80
N GLU A 320 -28.28 -12.74 41.33
CA GLU A 320 -27.01 -13.36 40.89
C GLU A 320 -27.05 -13.70 39.38
N ALA A 321 -28.14 -14.28 38.89
CA ALA A 321 -28.29 -14.61 37.45
C ALA A 321 -28.28 -13.36 36.55
N LEU A 322 -28.88 -12.23 37.01
CA LEU A 322 -28.86 -10.97 36.26
C LEU A 322 -27.48 -10.31 36.28
N GLU A 323 -26.78 -10.36 37.40
CA GLU A 323 -25.41 -9.85 37.53
C GLU A 323 -24.44 -10.63 36.65
N GLU A 324 -24.61 -11.96 36.58
CA GLU A 324 -23.86 -12.81 35.65
C GLU A 324 -24.12 -12.43 34.20
N ALA A 325 -25.37 -12.21 33.82
CA ALA A 325 -25.72 -11.74 32.47
C ALA A 325 -25.10 -10.36 32.15
N VAL A 326 -25.01 -9.46 33.13
CA VAL A 326 -24.34 -8.14 32.96
C VAL A 326 -22.85 -8.32 32.66
N ARG A 327 -22.16 -9.22 33.34
CA ARG A 327 -20.74 -9.50 33.13
C ARG A 327 -20.49 -10.06 31.71
N ARG A 328 -21.32 -11.00 31.26
CA ARG A 328 -21.25 -11.57 29.91
C ARG A 328 -21.45 -10.52 28.83
N VAL A 329 -22.46 -9.64 28.98
CA VAL A 329 -22.66 -8.51 28.07
C VAL A 329 -21.46 -7.56 28.10
N GLY A 330 -20.84 -7.37 29.25
CA GLY A 330 -19.63 -6.55 29.42
C GLY A 330 -18.44 -7.08 28.65
N SER A 331 -18.17 -8.40 28.68
CA SER A 331 -17.06 -9.02 27.94
C SER A 331 -17.24 -8.88 26.44
N ILE A 332 -18.47 -9.06 25.91
CA ILE A 332 -18.76 -8.84 24.49
C ILE A 332 -18.51 -7.36 24.09
N ALA A 333 -18.92 -6.42 24.96
CA ALA A 333 -18.73 -4.98 24.68
C ALA A 333 -17.24 -4.60 24.60
N ILE A 334 -16.36 -5.22 25.41
CA ILE A 334 -14.90 -5.04 25.35
C ILE A 334 -14.36 -5.48 23.98
N VAL A 335 -14.78 -6.64 23.47
CA VAL A 335 -14.34 -7.12 22.14
C VAL A 335 -14.78 -6.18 21.04
N HIS A 336 -16.05 -5.75 21.02
CA HIS A 336 -16.54 -4.81 20.02
C HIS A 336 -15.86 -3.45 20.10
N GLU A 337 -15.44 -3.00 21.28
CA GLU A 337 -14.63 -1.78 21.43
C GLU A 337 -13.26 -1.92 20.80
N THR A 338 -12.59 -3.04 21.04
CA THR A 338 -11.26 -3.33 20.45
C THR A 338 -11.33 -3.51 18.93
N LEU A 339 -12.38 -4.19 18.43
CA LEU A 339 -12.64 -4.34 16.99
C LEU A 339 -12.88 -3.00 16.28
N SER A 340 -13.53 -2.04 16.94
CA SER A 340 -13.78 -0.72 16.35
C SER A 340 -12.51 0.08 16.05
N GLN A 341 -11.40 -0.28 16.65
CA GLN A 341 -10.09 0.37 16.47
C GLN A 341 -9.25 -0.28 15.36
N ASN A 342 -9.60 -1.49 14.91
CA ASN A 342 -8.87 -2.26 13.90
C ASN A 342 -9.69 -2.43 12.62
N LEU A 343 -9.02 -2.31 11.45
CA LEU A 343 -9.65 -2.39 10.13
C LEU A 343 -9.94 -3.83 9.66
N ASP A 344 -9.26 -4.83 10.23
CA ASP A 344 -9.19 -6.19 9.68
C ASP A 344 -10.07 -7.23 10.42
N GLU A 345 -11.07 -6.81 11.21
CA GLU A 345 -11.85 -7.73 12.07
C GLU A 345 -10.97 -8.64 12.95
N ARG A 346 -9.74 -8.19 13.22
CA ARG A 346 -8.73 -8.89 14.02
C ARG A 346 -8.33 -8.05 15.21
N VAL A 347 -8.17 -8.68 16.36
CA VAL A 347 -7.87 -7.99 17.62
C VAL A 347 -6.62 -8.57 18.28
N GLU A 348 -5.83 -7.69 18.92
CA GLU A 348 -4.80 -8.09 19.87
C GLU A 348 -5.50 -8.59 21.14
N PHE A 349 -5.64 -9.92 21.25
CA PHE A 349 -6.45 -10.51 22.33
C PHE A 349 -5.81 -10.35 23.70
N ASP A 350 -4.53 -10.09 23.77
CA ASP A 350 -3.83 -9.79 25.03
C ASP A 350 -4.46 -8.59 25.78
N GLU A 351 -4.86 -7.54 25.06
CA GLU A 351 -5.57 -6.40 25.64
C GLU A 351 -6.96 -6.75 26.18
N ILE A 352 -7.67 -7.61 25.47
CA ILE A 352 -8.99 -8.09 25.87
C ILE A 352 -8.87 -8.95 27.13
N ALA A 353 -7.91 -9.88 27.16
CA ALA A 353 -7.65 -10.75 28.31
C ALA A 353 -7.28 -9.92 29.56
N ASP A 354 -6.44 -8.91 29.43
CA ASP A 354 -6.07 -8.01 30.53
C ASP A 354 -7.27 -7.21 31.06
N ARG A 355 -8.16 -6.73 30.17
CA ARG A 355 -9.40 -6.03 30.55
C ARG A 355 -10.41 -6.95 31.23
N VAL A 356 -10.55 -8.20 30.75
CA VAL A 356 -11.41 -9.19 31.38
C VAL A 356 -10.89 -9.56 32.78
N LEU A 357 -9.59 -9.78 32.92
CA LEU A 357 -8.96 -9.98 34.22
C LEU A 357 -9.22 -8.83 35.19
N ALA A 358 -9.06 -7.59 34.74
CA ALA A 358 -9.31 -6.40 35.56
C ALA A 358 -10.80 -6.29 35.98
N MET A 359 -11.72 -6.54 35.04
CA MET A 359 -13.16 -6.50 35.32
C MET A 359 -13.58 -7.52 36.37
N VAL A 360 -13.02 -8.73 36.31
CA VAL A 360 -13.33 -9.81 37.27
C VAL A 360 -12.67 -9.54 38.62
N ALA A 361 -11.45 -8.96 38.66
CA ALA A 361 -10.76 -8.59 39.89
C ALA A 361 -11.49 -7.50 40.72
N GLU A 362 -12.24 -6.59 40.07
CA GLU A 362 -13.06 -5.58 40.73
C GLU A 362 -14.16 -6.19 41.63
N ILE A 363 -14.58 -7.43 41.38
CA ILE A 363 -15.64 -8.11 42.11
C ILE A 363 -15.13 -8.59 43.50
N SER A 364 -13.83 -8.85 43.63
CA SER A 364 -13.18 -9.31 44.87
C SER A 364 -12.09 -8.34 45.36
N PRO A 365 -12.45 -7.15 45.84
CA PRO A 365 -11.48 -6.09 46.10
C PRO A 365 -10.44 -6.52 47.13
N GLY A 366 -9.20 -6.66 46.67
CA GLY A 366 -7.99 -6.71 47.51
C GLY A 366 -7.59 -8.08 48.06
N LYS A 367 -8.22 -9.19 47.68
CA LYS A 367 -7.92 -10.53 48.25
C LYS A 367 -7.38 -11.52 47.20
N VAL A 368 -7.85 -11.47 45.95
CA VAL A 368 -7.37 -12.31 44.87
C VAL A 368 -6.72 -11.47 43.78
N THR A 369 -5.53 -11.88 43.32
CA THR A 369 -4.79 -11.17 42.25
C THR A 369 -4.84 -11.98 40.96
N GLY A 370 -5.24 -11.32 39.88
CA GLY A 370 -5.16 -11.88 38.52
C GLY A 370 -3.79 -11.64 37.88
N ARG A 371 -3.21 -12.65 37.25
CA ARG A 371 -1.95 -12.56 36.53
C ARG A 371 -2.08 -13.21 35.14
N ARG A 372 -1.51 -12.58 34.10
CA ARG A 372 -1.39 -13.20 32.79
C ARG A 372 0.07 -13.50 32.45
N THR A 373 0.29 -14.68 31.84
CA THR A 373 1.59 -15.11 31.33
C THR A 373 1.44 -15.62 29.89
N GLY A 374 2.51 -15.53 29.10
CA GLY A 374 2.47 -15.87 27.68
C GLY A 374 1.73 -14.84 26.81
N ARG A 375 1.34 -15.23 25.60
CA ARG A 375 0.68 -14.35 24.63
C ARG A 375 -0.42 -15.09 23.86
N PHE A 376 -1.59 -14.48 23.81
CA PHE A 376 -2.68 -14.88 22.91
C PHE A 376 -2.37 -14.42 21.48
N GLY A 377 -1.84 -13.20 21.33
CA GLY A 377 -1.58 -12.53 20.07
C GLY A 377 -2.85 -12.14 19.31
N ILE A 378 -2.74 -11.94 18.01
CA ILE A 378 -3.85 -11.50 17.19
C ILE A 378 -4.81 -12.67 16.89
N LEU A 379 -6.11 -12.43 17.14
CA LEU A 379 -7.21 -13.37 16.87
C LEU A 379 -8.26 -12.72 15.96
N ASP A 380 -8.92 -13.53 15.13
CA ASP A 380 -10.09 -13.11 14.36
C ASP A 380 -11.29 -12.87 15.32
N ALA A 381 -12.20 -11.96 14.98
CA ALA A 381 -13.36 -11.61 15.80
C ALA A 381 -14.24 -12.82 16.16
N GLU A 382 -14.36 -13.77 15.23
CA GLU A 382 -15.10 -15.04 15.40
C GLU A 382 -14.55 -15.90 16.53
N VAL A 383 -13.24 -15.80 16.80
CA VAL A 383 -12.57 -16.51 17.91
C VAL A 383 -12.54 -15.66 19.16
N ALA A 384 -12.26 -14.36 19.02
CA ALA A 384 -12.08 -13.45 20.13
C ALA A 384 -13.36 -13.28 20.98
N THR A 385 -14.52 -13.19 20.34
CA THR A 385 -15.79 -12.98 21.04
C THR A 385 -16.15 -14.17 21.94
N PRO A 386 -16.25 -15.43 21.45
CA PRO A 386 -16.55 -16.55 22.31
C PRO A 386 -15.45 -16.82 23.34
N LEU A 387 -14.17 -16.62 22.99
CA LEU A 387 -13.06 -16.83 23.93
C LEU A 387 -13.10 -15.82 25.09
N SER A 388 -13.49 -14.58 24.88
CA SER A 388 -13.65 -13.58 25.94
C SER A 388 -14.75 -13.94 26.93
N MET A 389 -15.86 -14.51 26.43
CA MET A 389 -16.94 -15.02 27.27
C MET A 389 -16.49 -16.23 28.09
N VAL A 390 -15.79 -17.17 27.44
CA VAL A 390 -15.24 -18.36 28.12
C VAL A 390 -14.28 -17.95 29.23
N LEU A 391 -13.36 -17.02 28.97
CA LEU A 391 -12.44 -16.51 30.01
C LEU A 391 -13.20 -15.86 31.16
N THR A 392 -14.23 -15.06 30.86
CA THR A 392 -15.06 -14.41 31.89
C THR A 392 -15.71 -15.44 32.82
N GLU A 393 -16.31 -16.49 32.25
CA GLU A 393 -16.97 -17.56 33.02
C GLU A 393 -15.97 -18.36 33.87
N ILE A 394 -14.81 -18.72 33.30
CA ILE A 394 -13.80 -19.50 34.03
C ILE A 394 -13.19 -18.68 35.16
N LEU A 395 -12.86 -17.41 34.92
CA LEU A 395 -12.32 -16.51 35.94
C LEU A 395 -13.31 -16.25 37.06
N GLN A 396 -14.59 -16.08 36.72
CA GLN A 396 -15.65 -15.94 37.70
C GLN A 396 -15.79 -17.21 38.56
N ASN A 397 -15.83 -18.39 37.93
CA ASN A 397 -15.89 -19.67 38.65
C ASN A 397 -14.70 -19.82 39.62
N ALA A 398 -13.50 -19.44 39.21
CA ALA A 398 -12.31 -19.44 40.06
C ALA A 398 -12.48 -18.54 41.30
N LEU A 399 -13.06 -17.35 41.13
CA LEU A 399 -13.29 -16.42 42.23
C LEU A 399 -14.42 -16.84 43.18
N GLU A 400 -15.52 -17.33 42.63
CA GLU A 400 -16.73 -17.69 43.41
C GLU A 400 -16.58 -19.04 44.14
N HIS A 401 -15.89 -20.00 43.51
CA HIS A 401 -15.79 -21.37 44.00
C HIS A 401 -14.41 -21.75 44.52
N GLY A 402 -13.35 -21.08 44.01
CA GLY A 402 -11.96 -21.36 44.40
C GLY A 402 -11.58 -20.79 45.76
N PHE A 403 -12.18 -19.67 46.19
CA PHE A 403 -11.77 -18.97 47.43
C PHE A 403 -12.94 -18.80 48.39
N ARG A 404 -12.63 -18.96 49.70
CA ARG A 404 -13.60 -18.65 50.75
C ARG A 404 -13.58 -17.16 51.06
N GLU A 405 -14.64 -16.69 51.68
CA GLU A 405 -14.75 -15.28 52.07
C GLU A 405 -13.58 -14.91 53.03
N GLY A 406 -12.71 -14.01 52.56
CA GLY A 406 -11.53 -13.56 53.34
C GLY A 406 -10.20 -14.16 52.88
N ASP A 407 -10.18 -15.18 52.05
CA ASP A 407 -8.95 -15.80 51.55
C ASP A 407 -8.16 -14.86 50.63
N ARG A 408 -6.85 -15.07 50.58
CA ARG A 408 -5.94 -14.45 49.64
C ARG A 408 -5.52 -15.51 48.63
N GLY A 409 -5.47 -15.16 47.36
CA GLY A 409 -5.03 -16.09 46.33
C GLY A 409 -4.67 -15.43 45.02
N THR A 410 -4.33 -16.27 44.07
CA THR A 410 -3.92 -15.86 42.73
C THR A 410 -4.67 -16.67 41.66
N VAL A 411 -5.14 -16.00 40.64
CA VAL A 411 -5.63 -16.66 39.42
C VAL A 411 -4.68 -16.30 38.30
N GLU A 412 -4.07 -17.31 37.69
CA GLU A 412 -3.15 -17.15 36.59
C GLU A 412 -3.80 -17.61 35.28
N VAL A 413 -3.69 -16.76 34.24
CA VAL A 413 -4.07 -17.07 32.88
C VAL A 413 -2.80 -17.20 32.04
N ALA A 414 -2.50 -18.40 31.56
CA ALA A 414 -1.36 -18.63 30.68
C ALA A 414 -1.83 -18.92 29.27
N ALA A 415 -1.18 -18.33 28.28
CA ALA A 415 -1.48 -18.57 26.87
C ALA A 415 -0.22 -18.95 26.09
N VAL A 416 -0.29 -20.08 25.38
CA VAL A 416 0.82 -20.60 24.58
C VAL A 416 0.31 -20.93 23.17
N ARG A 417 0.92 -20.34 22.17
CA ARG A 417 0.69 -20.72 20.77
C ARG A 417 1.62 -21.86 20.39
N GLY A 418 1.06 -22.89 19.79
CA GLY A 418 1.78 -24.06 19.31
C GLY A 418 1.28 -24.54 17.95
N GLY A 419 1.91 -25.61 17.42
CA GLY A 419 1.52 -26.19 16.14
C GLY A 419 2.33 -25.71 14.95
N THR A 420 2.01 -26.25 13.79
CA THR A 420 2.64 -25.92 12.51
C THR A 420 1.83 -24.83 11.79
N THR A 421 2.37 -24.25 10.71
CA THR A 421 1.70 -23.21 9.88
C THR A 421 0.33 -23.68 9.32
N LYS A 422 0.04 -24.98 9.28
CA LYS A 422 -1.23 -25.53 8.82
C LYS A 422 -2.19 -25.91 9.95
N GLU A 423 -1.68 -26.13 11.16
CA GLU A 423 -2.45 -26.58 12.33
C GLU A 423 -1.97 -25.80 13.56
N ALA A 424 -2.17 -24.49 13.53
CA ALA A 424 -1.85 -23.65 14.68
C ALA A 424 -2.93 -23.81 15.76
N ARG A 425 -2.50 -23.95 17.00
CA ARG A 425 -3.36 -24.09 18.17
C ARG A 425 -2.98 -23.08 19.23
N LEU A 426 -3.95 -22.66 20.01
CA LEU A 426 -3.82 -21.81 21.17
C LEU A 426 -4.20 -22.63 22.40
N LEU A 427 -3.22 -22.93 23.23
CA LEU A 427 -3.42 -23.55 24.53
C LEU A 427 -3.56 -22.43 25.57
N VAL A 428 -4.73 -22.39 26.21
CA VAL A 428 -5.01 -21.45 27.31
C VAL A 428 -5.21 -22.24 28.59
N THR A 429 -4.48 -21.86 29.62
CA THR A 429 -4.60 -22.48 30.94
C THR A 429 -5.01 -21.40 31.94
N VAL A 430 -6.09 -21.64 32.66
CA VAL A 430 -6.51 -20.79 33.78
C VAL A 430 -6.37 -21.62 35.06
N GLN A 431 -5.56 -21.15 36.00
CA GLN A 431 -5.28 -21.85 37.23
C GLN A 431 -5.52 -20.94 38.43
N ASP A 432 -6.23 -21.43 39.44
CA ASP A 432 -6.33 -20.84 40.77
C ASP A 432 -5.51 -21.65 41.81
N ASP A 433 -5.15 -21.00 42.91
CA ASP A 433 -4.50 -21.59 44.07
C ASP A 433 -5.48 -21.79 45.25
N GLY A 434 -6.76 -21.97 44.94
CA GLY A 434 -7.85 -22.07 45.89
C GLY A 434 -8.06 -23.47 46.47
N VAL A 435 -9.31 -23.74 46.88
CA VAL A 435 -9.69 -25.02 47.57
C VAL A 435 -9.72 -26.25 46.65
N GLY A 436 -9.67 -26.05 45.34
CA GLY A 436 -9.71 -27.13 44.33
C GLY A 436 -11.10 -27.73 44.11
N LEU A 437 -11.14 -28.76 43.26
CA LEU A 437 -12.37 -29.41 42.87
C LEU A 437 -12.90 -30.36 43.95
N PRO A 438 -14.22 -30.44 44.17
CA PRO A 438 -14.83 -31.45 45.08
C PRO A 438 -14.51 -32.87 44.60
N GLU A 439 -14.42 -33.78 45.57
CA GLU A 439 -14.17 -35.22 45.28
C GLU A 439 -15.29 -35.81 44.39
N GLY A 440 -14.90 -36.36 43.23
CA GLY A 440 -15.85 -36.91 42.22
C GLY A 440 -16.52 -35.89 41.33
N PHE A 441 -16.04 -34.65 41.29
CA PHE A 441 -16.55 -33.62 40.40
C PHE A 441 -16.25 -33.98 38.93
N ASP A 442 -17.31 -34.00 38.10
CA ASP A 442 -17.19 -34.20 36.64
C ASP A 442 -17.66 -32.92 35.91
N PRO A 443 -16.75 -32.18 35.28
CA PRO A 443 -17.12 -30.96 34.59
C PRO A 443 -18.09 -31.20 33.42
N HIS A 444 -18.09 -32.40 32.81
CA HIS A 444 -18.97 -32.72 31.69
C HIS A 444 -20.40 -33.10 32.12
N ARG A 445 -20.60 -33.41 33.37
CA ARG A 445 -21.91 -33.77 33.96
C ARG A 445 -22.48 -32.72 34.89
N SER A 446 -21.74 -31.62 35.10
CA SER A 446 -22.18 -30.50 35.93
C SER A 446 -23.42 -29.82 35.33
N GLY A 447 -24.45 -29.64 36.14
CA GLY A 447 -25.65 -28.88 35.78
C GLY A 447 -25.46 -27.35 35.87
N ASN A 448 -24.26 -26.86 36.19
CA ASN A 448 -23.93 -25.45 36.32
C ASN A 448 -24.01 -24.77 34.95
N LEU A 449 -24.79 -23.69 34.86
CA LEU A 449 -25.05 -22.95 33.63
C LEU A 449 -23.75 -22.39 33.03
N GLY A 450 -22.83 -21.85 33.85
CA GLY A 450 -21.56 -21.31 33.41
C GLY A 450 -20.68 -22.33 32.67
N LEU A 451 -20.52 -23.53 33.24
CA LEU A 451 -19.79 -24.65 32.62
C LEU A 451 -20.45 -25.16 31.33
N GLN A 452 -21.80 -25.17 31.27
CA GLN A 452 -22.51 -25.51 30.03
C GLN A 452 -22.22 -24.52 28.92
N ILE A 453 -22.16 -23.20 29.24
CA ILE A 453 -21.81 -22.15 28.27
C ILE A 453 -20.37 -22.30 27.81
N VAL A 454 -19.42 -22.49 28.76
CA VAL A 454 -18.00 -22.70 28.40
C VAL A 454 -17.87 -23.88 27.41
N ARG A 455 -18.50 -25.00 27.71
CA ARG A 455 -18.46 -26.18 26.82
C ARG A 455 -19.08 -25.87 25.46
N THR A 456 -20.28 -25.28 25.43
CA THR A 456 -20.97 -24.95 24.18
C THR A 456 -20.13 -24.01 23.29
N LEU A 457 -19.49 -23.03 23.87
CA LEU A 457 -18.66 -22.09 23.13
C LEU A 457 -17.33 -22.73 22.69
N VAL A 458 -16.68 -23.52 23.56
CA VAL A 458 -15.39 -24.13 23.22
C VAL A 458 -15.55 -25.23 22.18
N GLU A 459 -16.47 -26.15 22.41
CA GLU A 459 -16.66 -27.31 21.51
C GLU A 459 -17.47 -26.93 20.26
N GLY A 460 -18.51 -26.09 20.41
CA GLY A 460 -19.42 -25.71 19.32
C GLY A 460 -18.91 -24.60 18.44
N GLU A 461 -18.48 -23.47 19.01
CA GLU A 461 -18.10 -22.27 18.23
C GLU A 461 -16.59 -22.22 17.95
N LEU A 462 -15.76 -22.52 18.96
CA LEU A 462 -14.30 -22.47 18.82
C LEU A 462 -13.70 -23.75 18.21
N GLY A 463 -14.46 -24.86 18.14
CA GLY A 463 -13.99 -26.15 17.63
C GLY A 463 -12.80 -26.71 18.42
N GLY A 464 -12.70 -26.32 19.69
CA GLY A 464 -11.63 -26.70 20.61
C GLY A 464 -12.04 -27.79 21.59
N THR A 465 -11.17 -28.00 22.59
CA THR A 465 -11.44 -28.91 23.71
C THR A 465 -11.33 -28.17 25.03
N PHE A 466 -12.12 -28.60 26.01
CA PHE A 466 -12.17 -28.06 27.36
C PHE A 466 -11.97 -29.19 28.36
N ASP A 467 -11.08 -28.97 29.30
CA ASP A 467 -10.87 -29.88 30.45
C ASP A 467 -10.70 -29.07 31.74
N MET A 468 -11.06 -29.70 32.89
CA MET A 468 -10.93 -29.11 34.20
C MET A 468 -10.40 -30.15 35.17
N VAL A 469 -9.24 -29.89 35.73
CA VAL A 469 -8.52 -30.87 36.59
C VAL A 469 -8.05 -30.18 37.88
N ALA A 470 -7.69 -30.98 38.87
CA ALA A 470 -7.01 -30.46 40.06
C ALA A 470 -5.64 -29.91 39.68
N ALA A 471 -5.29 -28.70 40.18
CA ALA A 471 -4.00 -28.12 39.94
C ALA A 471 -2.88 -28.91 40.64
N PRO A 472 -1.62 -28.87 40.15
CA PRO A 472 -0.54 -29.72 40.67
C PRO A 472 -0.19 -29.48 42.14
N GLU A 473 -0.31 -28.27 42.62
CA GLU A 473 0.03 -27.90 44.01
C GLU A 473 -1.23 -27.73 44.87
N CYS A 474 -2.16 -26.88 44.47
CA CYS A 474 -3.46 -26.65 45.07
C CYS A 474 -4.36 -25.91 44.06
N GLY A 475 -5.67 -25.97 44.27
CA GLY A 475 -6.65 -25.27 43.41
C GLY A 475 -7.12 -26.04 42.24
N THR A 476 -7.66 -25.34 41.23
CA THR A 476 -8.23 -25.88 40.01
C THR A 476 -7.47 -25.39 38.79
N GLN A 477 -7.30 -26.24 37.79
CA GLN A 477 -6.72 -25.90 36.51
C GLN A 477 -7.74 -26.20 35.38
N VAL A 478 -8.03 -25.17 34.58
CA VAL A 478 -8.84 -25.28 33.37
C VAL A 478 -7.94 -25.18 32.15
N ILE A 479 -8.09 -26.09 31.23
CA ILE A 479 -7.29 -26.24 30.03
C ILE A 479 -8.19 -26.09 28.81
N LEU A 480 -7.89 -25.14 27.94
CA LEU A 480 -8.57 -24.94 26.65
C LEU A 480 -7.55 -25.17 25.54
N ASP A 481 -7.86 -25.99 24.56
CA ASP A 481 -7.04 -26.17 23.36
C ASP A 481 -7.87 -25.82 22.13
N ILE A 482 -7.54 -24.69 21.49
CA ILE A 482 -8.37 -24.02 20.49
C ILE A 482 -7.61 -23.95 19.17
N PRO A 483 -8.21 -24.39 18.04
CA PRO A 483 -7.62 -24.16 16.72
C PRO A 483 -7.63 -22.66 16.37
N VAL A 484 -6.50 -22.13 15.93
CA VAL A 484 -6.35 -20.73 15.54
C VAL A 484 -5.61 -20.62 14.21
N ARG A 485 -5.75 -19.50 13.52
CA ARG A 485 -4.95 -19.24 12.32
C ARG A 485 -3.49 -18.96 12.69
N ALA A 486 -2.57 -19.50 11.90
CA ALA A 486 -1.15 -19.19 12.05
C ALA A 486 -0.90 -17.70 11.81
N GLN A 487 -0.15 -17.08 12.68
CA GLN A 487 0.39 -15.74 12.42
C GLN A 487 1.49 -15.84 11.35
N LYS A 488 1.37 -15.01 10.28
CA LYS A 488 2.42 -14.86 9.26
C LYS A 488 3.54 -13.97 9.77
#